data_08139414f3f20fd592eabbcc01c457b5
#
_entry.id   08139414f3f20fd592eabbcc01c457b5
#
_cell.length_a   1.000
_cell.length_b   1.000
_cell.length_c   1.000
_cell.angle_alpha   90.00
_cell.angle_beta   90.00
_cell.angle_gamma   90.00
#
_symmetry.space_group_name_H-M   'P 1'
#
loop_
_entity.id
_entity.type
_entity.pdbx_description
1 polymer ?
#
loop_
_entity_poly.entity_id
_entity_poly.type
_entity_poly.pdbx_seq_one_letter_code
_entity_poly.pdbx_strand_id
1 'polypeptide(L)'
;MRIALLLVVALLSACQASLPALPTWQSPEGLQHPELGQIVELRTGARLTPEQLLARLAAAPRVLVGERHDNPDHHALQLWLLRALAAQRPQGSLLLEMLTPDQQARVDQVRAAIAAGQAPQDMLGALAWQPGWAWSLYGPLVQHALRQPYPLLAANLERREIMQIYAQVPQLQGQASTAQPVRDALLEQIRQSHCNLLPESQLPAMLAVQQQRDRRMAEALLAAPEPSLLLAGAFHVRRELGVPLHLQDLRAAEDTRVLILAEVGSQVAMESADYVWYTPAQPEQDYCAKLRP
;
A
#
# COMPACT_ATOMS: atom_id res chain seq x y z
N MET A 1 31.09 60.02 17.54
CA MET A 1 30.83 59.08 16.40
C MET A 1 29.95 57.93 16.98
N ARG A 2 28.67 57.94 16.65
CA ARG A 2 27.74 56.85 17.05
C ARG A 2 27.52 55.96 15.81
N ILE A 3 28.02 54.72 15.88
CA ILE A 3 27.85 53.73 14.81
C ILE A 3 26.49 53.08 15.06
N ALA A 4 25.54 53.33 14.19
CA ALA A 4 24.24 52.65 14.16
C ALA A 4 24.41 51.27 13.49
N LEU A 5 24.24 50.22 14.26
CA LEU A 5 24.24 48.83 13.80
C LEU A 5 22.85 48.51 13.23
N LEU A 6 22.71 48.49 11.91
CA LEU A 6 21.50 48.04 11.21
C LEU A 6 21.45 46.50 11.21
N LEU A 7 20.58 45.95 12.04
CA LEU A 7 20.21 44.54 12.02
C LEU A 7 19.28 44.27 10.81
N VAL A 8 19.81 43.65 9.78
CA VAL A 8 19.01 43.13 8.67
C VAL A 8 18.43 41.77 9.13
N VAL A 9 17.18 41.75 9.56
CA VAL A 9 16.44 40.52 9.78
C VAL A 9 15.99 40.01 8.40
N ALA A 10 16.72 39.04 7.84
CA ALA A 10 16.30 38.30 6.67
C ALA A 10 15.11 37.40 7.09
N LEU A 11 13.90 37.81 6.75
CA LEU A 11 12.70 36.97 6.80
C LEU A 11 12.86 35.88 5.75
N LEU A 12 13.33 34.71 6.17
CA LEU A 12 13.22 33.48 5.40
C LEU A 12 11.74 33.09 5.36
N SER A 13 11.00 33.63 4.41
CA SER A 13 9.71 33.11 4.01
C SER A 13 9.96 31.74 3.39
N ALA A 14 9.98 30.68 4.19
CA ALA A 14 9.86 29.32 3.69
C ALA A 14 8.53 29.26 2.93
N CYS A 15 8.57 29.17 1.60
CA CYS A 15 7.42 28.78 0.81
C CYS A 15 7.04 27.37 1.26
N GLN A 16 6.15 27.27 2.24
CA GLN A 16 5.48 26.01 2.51
C GLN A 16 4.63 25.72 1.27
N ALA A 17 5.07 24.75 0.46
CA ALA A 17 4.25 24.24 -0.62
C ALA A 17 2.91 23.79 0.00
N SER A 18 1.82 24.43 -0.41
CA SER A 18 0.49 24.03 0.06
C SER A 18 0.23 22.59 -0.36
N LEU A 19 -0.27 21.78 0.57
CA LEU A 19 -0.65 20.40 0.26
C LEU A 19 -1.72 20.39 -0.84
N PRO A 20 -1.75 19.34 -1.69
CA PRO A 20 -2.88 19.14 -2.59
C PRO A 20 -4.19 19.09 -1.79
N ALA A 21 -5.29 19.57 -2.37
CA ALA A 21 -6.59 19.40 -1.75
C ALA A 21 -6.91 17.92 -1.54
N LEU A 22 -7.51 17.60 -0.39
CA LEU A 22 -7.99 16.23 -0.13
C LEU A 22 -9.05 15.84 -1.16
N PRO A 23 -9.10 14.57 -1.57
CA PRO A 23 -10.14 14.11 -2.47
C PRO A 23 -11.51 14.20 -1.82
N THR A 24 -12.54 14.45 -2.61
CA THR A 24 -13.93 14.34 -2.18
C THR A 24 -14.32 12.88 -2.06
N TRP A 25 -15.09 12.55 -1.02
CA TRP A 25 -15.56 11.19 -0.80
C TRP A 25 -16.48 10.71 -1.93
N GLN A 26 -16.31 9.45 -2.33
CA GLN A 26 -17.05 8.80 -3.43
C GLN A 26 -17.90 7.63 -2.93
N SER A 27 -17.45 6.93 -1.88
CA SER A 27 -18.19 5.83 -1.29
C SER A 27 -19.43 6.32 -0.56
N PRO A 28 -20.57 5.62 -0.70
CA PRO A 28 -21.88 6.18 -0.29
C PRO A 28 -22.20 5.98 1.18
N GLU A 29 -21.55 5.03 1.89
CA GLU A 29 -21.94 4.66 3.23
C GLU A 29 -21.05 5.28 4.30
N GLY A 30 -21.62 5.50 5.49
CA GLY A 30 -20.90 6.03 6.64
C GLY A 30 -20.54 7.53 6.54
N LEU A 31 -21.17 8.30 5.66
CA LEU A 31 -20.90 9.75 5.48
C LEU A 31 -21.19 10.59 6.72
N GLN A 32 -21.97 10.08 7.66
CA GLN A 32 -22.27 10.72 8.95
C GLN A 32 -21.55 10.05 10.13
N HIS A 33 -20.67 9.08 9.86
CA HIS A 33 -19.97 8.37 10.91
C HIS A 33 -18.97 9.29 11.63
N PRO A 34 -18.89 9.25 12.98
CA PRO A 34 -18.03 10.17 13.74
C PRO A 34 -16.53 10.00 13.46
N GLU A 35 -16.10 8.84 12.95
CA GLU A 35 -14.71 8.56 12.60
C GLU A 35 -14.34 9.02 11.18
N LEU A 36 -15.31 9.42 10.36
CA LEU A 36 -15.04 9.79 8.97
C LEU A 36 -13.95 10.86 8.86
N GLY A 37 -12.94 10.58 8.06
CA GLY A 37 -11.80 11.47 7.83
C GLY A 37 -10.79 11.53 8.99
N GLN A 38 -11.05 10.84 10.10
CA GLN A 38 -10.09 10.82 11.22
C GLN A 38 -8.84 10.03 10.85
N ILE A 39 -7.70 10.57 11.27
CA ILE A 39 -6.41 9.90 11.22
C ILE A 39 -5.99 9.65 12.66
N VAL A 40 -5.70 8.40 13.00
CA VAL A 40 -5.35 8.00 14.36
C VAL A 40 -3.99 7.33 14.39
N GLU A 41 -3.11 7.75 15.29
CA GLU A 41 -1.92 7.00 15.65
C GLU A 41 -2.34 5.88 16.62
N LEU A 42 -2.29 4.64 16.15
CA LEU A 42 -2.91 3.52 16.86
C LEU A 42 -2.31 3.25 18.24
N ARG A 43 -0.99 3.41 18.37
CA ARG A 43 -0.30 3.15 19.64
C ARG A 43 -0.68 4.12 20.76
N THR A 44 -0.98 5.37 20.43
CA THR A 44 -1.26 6.44 21.42
C THR A 44 -2.72 6.84 21.48
N GLY A 45 -3.50 6.47 20.46
CA GLY A 45 -4.87 6.95 20.25
C GLY A 45 -4.93 8.43 19.81
N ALA A 46 -3.81 9.07 19.52
CA ALA A 46 -3.76 10.48 19.16
C ALA A 46 -4.34 10.70 17.76
N ARG A 47 -5.22 11.70 17.62
CA ARG A 47 -5.72 12.17 16.34
C ARG A 47 -4.68 13.06 15.66
N LEU A 48 -4.46 12.84 14.38
CA LEU A 48 -3.51 13.59 13.59
C LEU A 48 -4.23 14.39 12.49
N THR A 49 -3.62 15.51 12.11
CA THR A 49 -3.96 16.18 10.85
C THR A 49 -3.26 15.49 9.67
N PRO A 50 -3.72 15.69 8.42
CA PRO A 50 -3.03 15.18 7.23
C PRO A 50 -1.56 15.62 7.18
N GLU A 51 -1.24 16.87 7.56
CA GLU A 51 0.12 17.41 7.61
C GLU A 51 0.99 16.67 8.64
N GLN A 52 0.43 16.39 9.81
CA GLN A 52 1.14 15.64 10.86
C GLN A 52 1.42 14.20 10.44
N LEU A 53 0.45 13.53 9.79
CA LEU A 53 0.67 12.21 9.22
C LEU A 53 1.78 12.25 8.17
N LEU A 54 1.70 13.18 7.21
CA LEU A 54 2.69 13.31 6.14
C LEU A 54 4.10 13.55 6.68
N ALA A 55 4.26 14.42 7.69
CA ALA A 55 5.56 14.65 8.31
C ALA A 55 6.15 13.37 8.91
N ARG A 56 5.32 12.51 9.52
CA ARG A 56 5.74 11.22 10.09
C ARG A 56 6.09 10.19 9.01
N LEU A 57 5.28 10.14 7.94
CA LEU A 57 5.55 9.24 6.80
C LEU A 57 6.77 9.71 6.00
N ALA A 58 6.95 11.02 5.83
CA ALA A 58 8.09 11.57 5.11
C ALA A 58 9.45 11.29 5.80
N ALA A 59 9.46 11.14 7.12
CA ALA A 59 10.66 10.81 7.88
C ALA A 59 11.08 9.34 7.77
N ALA A 60 10.20 8.46 7.26
CA ALA A 60 10.48 7.03 7.19
C ALA A 60 11.08 6.62 5.85
N PRO A 61 12.12 5.80 5.81
CA PRO A 61 12.68 5.29 4.56
C PRO A 61 11.74 4.32 3.84
N ARG A 62 10.86 3.63 4.58
CA ARG A 62 9.87 2.70 4.01
C ARG A 62 8.49 2.99 4.57
N VAL A 63 7.52 3.13 3.66
CA VAL A 63 6.10 3.33 4.01
C VAL A 63 5.27 2.27 3.30
N LEU A 64 4.43 1.58 4.05
CA LEU A 64 3.46 0.64 3.55
C LEU A 64 2.05 1.23 3.72
N VAL A 65 1.26 1.24 2.66
CA VAL A 65 -0.12 1.73 2.71
C VAL A 65 -1.06 0.60 2.32
N GLY A 66 -1.87 0.18 3.27
CA GLY A 66 -2.88 -0.86 3.11
C GLY A 66 -4.22 -0.29 2.69
N GLU A 67 -4.88 -0.95 1.76
CA GLU A 67 -6.16 -0.51 1.23
C GLU A 67 -7.18 -1.65 1.15
N ARG A 68 -8.44 -1.33 0.89
CA ARG A 68 -9.49 -2.24 0.43
C ARG A 68 -9.64 -2.06 -1.07
N HIS A 69 -9.40 -3.13 -1.83
CA HIS A 69 -9.24 -3.12 -3.30
C HIS A 69 -10.42 -2.51 -4.07
N ASP A 70 -11.62 -2.53 -3.52
CA ASP A 70 -12.85 -2.04 -4.15
C ASP A 70 -13.30 -0.66 -3.64
N ASN A 71 -12.56 -0.05 -2.70
CA ASN A 71 -12.93 1.25 -2.17
C ASN A 71 -12.26 2.40 -2.96
N PRO A 72 -13.02 3.22 -3.72
CA PRO A 72 -12.46 4.29 -4.54
C PRO A 72 -11.80 5.40 -3.72
N ASP A 73 -12.21 5.61 -2.47
CA ASP A 73 -11.62 6.63 -1.61
C ASP A 73 -10.22 6.24 -1.15
N HIS A 74 -9.96 4.93 -0.97
CA HIS A 74 -8.63 4.44 -0.68
C HIS A 74 -7.66 4.75 -1.84
N HIS A 75 -8.06 4.51 -3.08
CA HIS A 75 -7.22 4.79 -4.26
C HIS A 75 -7.02 6.30 -4.48
N ALA A 76 -8.06 7.10 -4.21
CA ALA A 76 -7.94 8.55 -4.26
C ALA A 76 -6.96 9.09 -3.19
N LEU A 77 -7.01 8.54 -1.96
CA LEU A 77 -6.07 8.88 -0.89
C LEU A 77 -4.65 8.37 -1.19
N GLN A 78 -4.47 7.20 -1.79
CA GLN A 78 -3.16 6.72 -2.23
C GLN A 78 -2.52 7.68 -3.25
N LEU A 79 -3.29 8.14 -4.23
CA LEU A 79 -2.81 9.13 -5.20
C LEU A 79 -2.51 10.49 -4.53
N TRP A 80 -3.35 10.90 -3.59
CA TRP A 80 -3.12 12.12 -2.80
C TRP A 80 -1.83 12.00 -1.99
N LEU A 81 -1.61 10.88 -1.29
CA LEU A 81 -0.40 10.61 -0.51
C LEU A 81 0.85 10.68 -1.37
N LEU A 82 0.85 10.08 -2.57
CA LEU A 82 1.97 10.16 -3.51
C LEU A 82 2.33 11.61 -3.85
N ARG A 83 1.33 12.43 -4.16
CA ARG A 83 1.51 13.85 -4.51
C ARG A 83 1.98 14.66 -3.30
N ALA A 84 1.38 14.43 -2.15
CA ALA A 84 1.68 15.16 -0.93
C ALA A 84 3.07 14.81 -0.36
N LEU A 85 3.48 13.54 -0.40
CA LEU A 85 4.82 13.11 0.01
C LEU A 85 5.89 13.67 -0.92
N ALA A 86 5.64 13.72 -2.25
CA ALA A 86 6.57 14.31 -3.21
C ALA A 86 6.85 15.81 -2.95
N ALA A 87 5.91 16.52 -2.31
CA ALA A 87 6.11 17.91 -1.88
C ALA A 87 6.95 18.03 -0.59
N GLN A 88 7.09 16.95 0.19
CA GLN A 88 7.84 16.92 1.45
C GLN A 88 9.27 16.39 1.28
N ARG A 89 9.46 15.44 0.38
CA ARG A 89 10.75 14.78 0.13
C ARG A 89 10.83 14.23 -1.29
N PRO A 90 12.02 14.05 -1.88
CA PRO A 90 12.20 13.22 -3.05
C PRO A 90 11.73 11.78 -2.74
N GLN A 91 10.96 11.18 -3.65
CA GLN A 91 10.58 9.77 -3.58
C GLN A 91 11.61 8.92 -4.32
N GLY A 92 12.05 7.79 -3.72
CA GLY A 92 13.00 6.88 -4.33
C GLY A 92 12.35 5.83 -5.22
N SER A 93 11.20 5.25 -4.80
CA SER A 93 10.48 4.24 -5.56
C SER A 93 9.03 4.09 -5.11
N LEU A 94 8.18 3.58 -6.02
CA LEU A 94 6.84 3.10 -5.72
C LEU A 94 6.73 1.63 -6.11
N LEU A 95 6.23 0.81 -5.18
CA LEU A 95 5.99 -0.61 -5.39
C LEU A 95 4.48 -0.90 -5.34
N LEU A 96 4.00 -1.74 -6.24
CA LEU A 96 2.59 -2.13 -6.29
C LEU A 96 2.42 -3.64 -6.22
N GLU A 97 1.49 -4.09 -5.36
CA GLU A 97 0.99 -5.47 -5.36
C GLU A 97 0.33 -5.83 -6.70
N MET A 98 -0.30 -4.86 -7.36
CA MET A 98 -1.03 -5.03 -8.60
C MET A 98 -0.14 -5.31 -9.83
N LEU A 99 1.18 -5.26 -9.66
CA LEU A 99 2.15 -5.56 -10.71
C LEU A 99 2.97 -6.80 -10.35
N THR A 100 3.21 -7.64 -11.36
CA THR A 100 4.00 -8.86 -11.27
C THR A 100 5.33 -8.71 -12.01
N PRO A 101 6.39 -9.45 -11.65
CA PRO A 101 7.73 -9.30 -12.24
C PRO A 101 7.77 -9.42 -13.76
N ASP A 102 6.94 -10.26 -14.35
CA ASP A 102 6.82 -10.42 -15.81
C ASP A 102 6.26 -9.16 -16.52
N GLN A 103 5.62 -8.25 -15.78
CA GLN A 103 5.18 -6.95 -16.30
C GLN A 103 6.26 -5.86 -16.22
N GLN A 104 7.33 -6.04 -15.43
CA GLN A 104 8.31 -4.97 -15.16
C GLN A 104 8.92 -4.38 -16.42
N ALA A 105 9.33 -5.20 -17.36
CA ALA A 105 9.90 -4.71 -18.63
C ALA A 105 8.93 -3.85 -19.43
N ARG A 106 7.62 -4.16 -19.39
CA ARG A 106 6.57 -3.36 -20.03
C ARG A 106 6.37 -2.02 -19.31
N VAL A 107 6.38 -2.03 -17.97
CA VAL A 107 6.32 -0.80 -17.17
C VAL A 107 7.47 0.14 -17.54
N ASP A 108 8.69 -0.38 -17.64
CA ASP A 108 9.86 0.40 -17.98
C ASP A 108 9.81 0.95 -19.41
N GLN A 109 9.34 0.15 -20.37
CA GLN A 109 9.10 0.58 -21.76
C GLN A 109 8.04 1.68 -21.85
N VAL A 110 6.92 1.55 -21.14
CA VAL A 110 5.86 2.56 -21.11
C VAL A 110 6.37 3.86 -20.48
N ARG A 111 7.13 3.78 -19.39
CA ARG A 111 7.76 4.95 -18.76
C ARG A 111 8.71 5.68 -19.74
N ALA A 112 9.56 4.93 -20.45
CA ALA A 112 10.46 5.49 -21.45
C ALA A 112 9.69 6.16 -22.60
N ALA A 113 8.62 5.54 -23.09
CA ALA A 113 7.76 6.09 -24.13
C ALA A 113 7.07 7.39 -23.67
N ILE A 114 6.55 7.43 -22.43
CA ILE A 114 5.95 8.64 -21.84
C ILE A 114 7.00 9.76 -21.75
N ALA A 115 8.21 9.46 -21.29
CA ALA A 115 9.30 10.43 -21.19
C ALA A 115 9.71 10.99 -22.56
N ALA A 116 9.59 10.19 -23.64
CA ALA A 116 9.80 10.59 -25.02
C ALA A 116 8.61 11.33 -25.65
N GLY A 117 7.51 11.57 -24.92
CA GLY A 117 6.29 12.19 -25.44
C GLY A 117 5.42 11.25 -26.30
N GLN A 118 5.67 9.95 -26.24
CA GLN A 118 5.01 8.89 -27.04
C GLN A 118 4.16 7.96 -26.17
N ALA A 119 3.34 8.54 -25.29
CA ALA A 119 2.49 7.75 -24.39
C ALA A 119 1.57 6.79 -25.19
N PRO A 120 1.49 5.50 -24.79
CA PRO A 120 0.58 4.54 -25.45
C PRO A 120 -0.89 4.99 -25.36
N GLN A 121 -1.67 4.80 -26.43
CA GLN A 121 -3.11 5.03 -26.43
C GLN A 121 -3.84 3.94 -25.63
N ASP A 122 -3.45 2.69 -25.80
CA ASP A 122 -3.92 1.55 -25.00
C ASP A 122 -2.93 1.28 -23.85
N MET A 123 -3.18 1.89 -22.72
CA MET A 123 -2.35 1.73 -21.52
C MET A 123 -2.48 0.33 -20.91
N LEU A 124 -3.68 -0.26 -20.93
CA LEU A 124 -3.92 -1.60 -20.37
C LEU A 124 -3.14 -2.65 -21.16
N GLY A 125 -3.24 -2.62 -22.48
CA GLY A 125 -2.50 -3.55 -23.35
C GLY A 125 -0.99 -3.35 -23.25
N ALA A 126 -0.53 -2.10 -23.23
CA ALA A 126 0.90 -1.78 -23.11
C ALA A 126 1.52 -2.31 -21.80
N LEU A 127 0.80 -2.22 -20.69
CA LEU A 127 1.22 -2.74 -19.37
C LEU A 127 0.93 -4.23 -19.19
N ALA A 128 0.19 -4.87 -20.11
CA ALA A 128 -0.45 -6.17 -19.87
C ALA A 128 -1.20 -6.20 -18.55
N TRP A 129 -1.99 -5.14 -18.28
CA TRP A 129 -2.68 -4.96 -17.00
C TRP A 129 -3.62 -6.12 -16.73
N GLN A 130 -3.53 -6.69 -15.52
CA GLN A 130 -4.30 -7.87 -15.16
C GLN A 130 -5.76 -7.52 -14.91
N PRO A 131 -6.74 -8.27 -15.49
CA PRO A 131 -8.17 -7.96 -15.38
C PRO A 131 -8.71 -8.02 -13.93
N GLY A 132 -8.03 -8.71 -13.03
CA GLY A 132 -8.40 -8.78 -11.61
C GLY A 132 -8.30 -7.44 -10.86
N TRP A 133 -7.56 -6.47 -11.40
CA TRP A 133 -7.39 -5.14 -10.82
C TRP A 133 -8.19 -4.11 -11.62
N ALA A 134 -9.24 -3.57 -11.04
CA ALA A 134 -10.13 -2.61 -11.71
C ALA A 134 -9.38 -1.35 -12.16
N TRP A 135 -9.15 -1.18 -13.47
CA TRP A 135 -8.41 -0.02 -14.00
C TRP A 135 -9.06 1.32 -13.67
N SER A 136 -10.38 1.37 -13.54
CA SER A 136 -11.09 2.57 -13.09
C SER A 136 -10.64 3.07 -11.71
N LEU A 137 -10.18 2.16 -10.84
CA LEU A 137 -9.68 2.48 -9.51
C LEU A 137 -8.16 2.75 -9.52
N TYR A 138 -7.38 1.85 -10.10
CA TYR A 138 -5.91 1.93 -10.08
C TYR A 138 -5.31 2.82 -11.18
N GLY A 139 -6.02 2.99 -12.29
CA GLY A 139 -5.51 3.70 -13.47
C GLY A 139 -5.00 5.11 -13.19
N PRO A 140 -5.74 5.97 -12.45
CA PRO A 140 -5.27 7.32 -12.11
C PRO A 140 -3.94 7.33 -11.35
N LEU A 141 -3.77 6.42 -10.39
CA LEU A 141 -2.55 6.27 -9.59
C LEU A 141 -1.39 5.75 -10.45
N VAL A 142 -1.62 4.69 -11.24
CA VAL A 142 -0.60 4.09 -12.11
C VAL A 142 -0.13 5.09 -13.17
N GLN A 143 -1.04 5.81 -13.83
CA GLN A 143 -0.70 6.84 -14.80
C GLN A 143 0.09 7.99 -14.19
N HIS A 144 -0.22 8.37 -12.94
CA HIS A 144 0.57 9.35 -12.22
C HIS A 144 1.99 8.83 -11.96
N ALA A 145 2.12 7.61 -11.44
CA ALA A 145 3.38 6.97 -11.11
C ALA A 145 4.30 6.79 -12.33
N LEU A 146 3.75 6.39 -13.48
CA LEU A 146 4.49 6.23 -14.74
C LEU A 146 5.18 7.51 -15.22
N ARG A 147 4.68 8.68 -14.82
CA ARG A 147 5.24 10.00 -15.17
C ARG A 147 6.27 10.54 -14.18
N GLN A 148 6.48 9.82 -13.08
CA GLN A 148 7.40 10.28 -12.04
C GLN A 148 8.86 9.94 -12.36
N PRO A 149 9.83 10.68 -11.81
CA PRO A 149 11.25 10.38 -12.00
C PRO A 149 11.70 9.08 -11.32
N TYR A 150 11.04 8.66 -10.26
CA TYR A 150 11.34 7.42 -9.55
C TYR A 150 10.73 6.18 -10.23
N PRO A 151 11.30 4.98 -10.02
CA PRO A 151 10.78 3.75 -10.61
C PRO A 151 9.44 3.33 -10.02
N LEU A 152 8.58 2.76 -10.89
CA LEU A 152 7.40 2.00 -10.54
C LEU A 152 7.76 0.51 -10.63
N LEU A 153 7.64 -0.22 -9.52
CA LEU A 153 8.16 -1.57 -9.36
C LEU A 153 7.05 -2.58 -9.08
N ALA A 154 7.21 -3.76 -9.65
CA ALA A 154 6.36 -4.92 -9.38
C ALA A 154 6.72 -5.54 -8.02
N ALA A 155 5.69 -5.92 -7.24
CA ALA A 155 5.91 -6.47 -5.90
C ALA A 155 5.15 -7.78 -5.62
N ASN A 156 4.41 -8.33 -6.59
CA ASN A 156 3.63 -9.57 -6.41
C ASN A 156 4.38 -10.80 -6.98
N LEU A 157 3.77 -11.97 -6.80
CA LEU A 157 4.17 -13.22 -7.44
C LEU A 157 3.58 -13.32 -8.85
N GLU A 158 4.33 -13.92 -9.77
CA GLU A 158 3.80 -14.30 -11.08
C GLU A 158 2.82 -15.47 -10.96
N ARG A 159 1.87 -15.53 -11.90
CA ARG A 159 0.93 -16.66 -11.97
C ARG A 159 1.62 -18.01 -12.00
N ARG A 160 2.75 -18.12 -12.71
CA ARG A 160 3.54 -19.35 -12.77
C ARG A 160 4.08 -19.76 -11.42
N GLU A 161 4.57 -18.82 -10.62
CA GLU A 161 5.08 -19.08 -9.27
C GLU A 161 3.95 -19.57 -8.35
N ILE A 162 2.77 -18.94 -8.43
CA ILE A 162 1.58 -19.36 -7.69
C ILE A 162 1.20 -20.81 -8.04
N MET A 163 1.19 -21.15 -9.35
CA MET A 163 0.88 -22.51 -9.78
C MET A 163 1.93 -23.54 -9.31
N GLN A 164 3.19 -23.16 -9.25
CA GLN A 164 4.26 -24.01 -8.70
C GLN A 164 4.05 -24.27 -7.20
N ILE A 165 3.67 -23.22 -6.43
CA ILE A 165 3.33 -23.36 -5.00
C ILE A 165 2.16 -24.34 -4.80
N TYR A 166 1.12 -24.26 -5.65
CA TYR A 166 0.01 -25.22 -5.59
C TYR A 166 0.41 -26.65 -5.95
N ALA A 167 1.33 -26.82 -6.90
CA ALA A 167 1.82 -28.14 -7.30
C ALA A 167 2.74 -28.75 -6.23
N GLN A 168 3.55 -27.92 -5.57
CA GLN A 168 4.49 -28.35 -4.53
C GLN A 168 4.62 -27.23 -3.50
N VAL A 169 3.94 -27.41 -2.37
CA VAL A 169 3.97 -26.45 -1.25
C VAL A 169 5.41 -26.35 -0.73
N PRO A 170 6.05 -25.16 -0.80
CA PRO A 170 7.41 -24.98 -0.32
C PRO A 170 7.46 -24.96 1.21
N GLN A 171 8.63 -25.27 1.75
CA GLN A 171 8.90 -24.99 3.15
C GLN A 171 8.97 -23.48 3.34
N LEU A 172 8.09 -22.95 4.20
CA LEU A 172 8.05 -21.53 4.53
C LEU A 172 9.31 -21.12 5.31
N GLN A 173 9.85 -19.95 4.97
CA GLN A 173 11.07 -19.41 5.58
C GLN A 173 10.73 -18.24 6.49
N GLY A 174 11.53 -18.07 7.52
CA GLY A 174 11.41 -17.01 8.52
C GLY A 174 11.09 -17.58 9.90
N GLN A 175 11.26 -16.78 10.92
CA GLN A 175 10.93 -17.11 12.29
C GLN A 175 9.69 -16.34 12.75
N ALA A 176 9.66 -15.04 12.52
CA ALA A 176 8.53 -14.19 12.89
C ALA A 176 7.31 -14.49 12.02
N SER A 177 7.47 -14.46 10.70
CA SER A 177 6.39 -14.68 9.74
C SER A 177 5.82 -16.11 9.75
N THR A 178 6.58 -17.10 10.17
CA THR A 178 6.13 -18.52 10.23
C THR A 178 5.78 -18.99 11.63
N ALA A 179 5.75 -18.10 12.62
CA ALA A 179 5.33 -18.41 13.99
C ALA A 179 3.91 -19.00 14.00
N GLN A 180 3.66 -19.99 14.88
CA GLN A 180 2.37 -20.70 14.91
C GLN A 180 1.16 -19.76 15.03
N PRO A 181 1.15 -18.73 15.90
CA PRO A 181 0.02 -17.80 15.97
C PRO A 181 -0.24 -17.03 14.66
N VAL A 182 0.82 -16.67 13.92
CA VAL A 182 0.71 -15.99 12.61
C VAL A 182 0.08 -16.94 11.58
N ARG A 183 0.54 -18.17 11.53
CA ARG A 183 0.00 -19.19 10.62
C ARG A 183 -1.48 -19.46 10.90
N ASP A 184 -1.86 -19.60 12.18
CA ASP A 184 -3.22 -19.84 12.58
C ASP A 184 -4.14 -18.67 12.20
N ALA A 185 -3.70 -17.44 12.44
CA ALA A 185 -4.44 -16.23 12.07
C ALA A 185 -4.61 -16.09 10.54
N LEU A 186 -3.54 -16.36 9.76
CA LEU A 186 -3.61 -16.34 8.30
C LEU A 186 -4.52 -17.45 7.75
N LEU A 187 -4.48 -18.66 8.32
CA LEU A 187 -5.38 -19.74 7.92
C LEU A 187 -6.85 -19.40 8.20
N GLU A 188 -7.12 -18.78 9.34
CA GLU A 188 -8.49 -18.33 9.68
C GLU A 188 -8.95 -17.24 8.71
N GLN A 189 -8.09 -16.25 8.42
CA GLN A 189 -8.39 -15.24 7.42
C GLN A 189 -8.66 -15.84 6.03
N ILE A 190 -7.86 -16.82 5.60
CA ILE A 190 -8.04 -17.53 4.33
C ILE A 190 -9.40 -18.24 4.32
N ARG A 191 -9.79 -18.94 5.40
CA ARG A 191 -11.11 -19.57 5.47
C ARG A 191 -12.23 -18.56 5.34
N GLN A 192 -12.17 -17.47 6.10
CA GLN A 192 -13.19 -16.42 6.09
C GLN A 192 -13.31 -15.74 4.72
N SER A 193 -12.19 -15.36 4.09
CA SER A 193 -12.19 -14.72 2.78
C SER A 193 -12.67 -15.64 1.64
N HIS A 194 -12.72 -16.95 1.87
CA HIS A 194 -13.26 -17.93 0.95
C HIS A 194 -14.56 -18.55 1.47
N CYS A 195 -15.27 -17.85 2.38
CA CYS A 195 -16.61 -18.23 2.84
C CYS A 195 -16.69 -19.60 3.55
N ASN A 196 -15.57 -20.06 4.11
CA ASN A 196 -15.41 -21.40 4.67
C ASN A 196 -15.74 -22.55 3.70
N LEU A 197 -15.64 -22.28 2.39
CA LEU A 197 -15.95 -23.26 1.33
C LEU A 197 -14.70 -23.93 0.73
N LEU A 198 -13.51 -23.51 1.14
CA LEU A 198 -12.27 -24.15 0.68
C LEU A 198 -12.11 -25.54 1.32
N PRO A 199 -11.74 -26.57 0.52
CA PRO A 199 -11.27 -27.82 1.06
C PRO A 199 -10.05 -27.63 1.96
N GLU A 200 -10.01 -28.29 3.12
CA GLU A 200 -8.87 -28.22 4.05
C GLU A 200 -7.54 -28.62 3.38
N SER A 201 -7.58 -29.50 2.36
CA SER A 201 -6.39 -29.88 1.57
C SER A 201 -5.76 -28.74 0.78
N GLN A 202 -6.47 -27.65 0.51
CA GLN A 202 -5.97 -26.48 -0.21
C GLN A 202 -5.36 -25.43 0.72
N LEU A 203 -5.67 -25.44 1.99
CA LEU A 203 -5.22 -24.44 2.95
C LEU A 203 -3.69 -24.32 3.05
N PRO A 204 -2.90 -25.42 3.05
CA PRO A 204 -1.44 -25.28 3.08
C PRO A 204 -0.86 -24.53 1.88
N ALA A 205 -1.40 -24.78 0.68
CA ALA A 205 -0.97 -24.07 -0.53
C ALA A 205 -1.40 -22.59 -0.52
N MET A 206 -2.62 -22.29 -0.07
CA MET A 206 -3.12 -20.92 0.09
C MET A 206 -2.28 -20.13 1.09
N LEU A 207 -1.97 -20.72 2.25
CA LEU A 207 -1.08 -20.13 3.24
C LEU A 207 0.30 -19.84 2.65
N ALA A 208 0.86 -20.80 1.90
CA ALA A 208 2.15 -20.63 1.27
C ALA A 208 2.14 -19.50 0.21
N VAL A 209 1.07 -19.38 -0.59
CA VAL A 209 0.91 -18.27 -1.54
C VAL A 209 0.88 -16.93 -0.80
N GLN A 210 0.09 -16.80 0.28
CA GLN A 210 0.01 -15.58 1.08
C GLN A 210 1.40 -15.19 1.63
N GLN A 211 2.07 -16.13 2.28
CA GLN A 211 3.39 -15.92 2.88
C GLN A 211 4.47 -15.58 1.83
N GLN A 212 4.43 -16.24 0.67
CA GLN A 212 5.40 -15.97 -0.41
C GLN A 212 5.15 -14.61 -1.08
N ARG A 213 3.90 -14.14 -1.17
CA ARG A 213 3.59 -12.76 -1.61
C ARG A 213 4.18 -11.73 -0.65
N ASP A 214 3.93 -11.89 0.65
CA ASP A 214 4.44 -10.95 1.65
C ASP A 214 5.97 -10.96 1.68
N ARG A 215 6.58 -12.13 1.54
CA ARG A 215 8.03 -12.26 1.42
C ARG A 215 8.58 -11.56 0.18
N ARG A 216 7.94 -11.73 -0.99
CA ARG A 216 8.30 -11.07 -2.24
C ARG A 216 8.20 -9.55 -2.10
N MET A 217 7.12 -9.02 -1.49
CA MET A 217 6.96 -7.59 -1.24
C MET A 217 8.07 -7.05 -0.34
N ALA A 218 8.43 -7.79 0.72
CA ALA A 218 9.52 -7.42 1.62
C ALA A 218 10.87 -7.38 0.89
N GLU A 219 11.19 -8.39 0.09
CA GLU A 219 12.42 -8.45 -0.70
C GLU A 219 12.48 -7.34 -1.76
N ALA A 220 11.36 -7.08 -2.44
CA ALA A 220 11.25 -5.99 -3.40
C ALA A 220 11.47 -4.61 -2.74
N LEU A 221 10.91 -4.39 -1.54
CA LEU A 221 11.12 -3.17 -0.75
C LEU A 221 12.60 -2.97 -0.40
N LEU A 222 13.30 -4.05 -0.01
CA LEU A 222 14.72 -3.96 0.37
C LEU A 222 15.64 -3.72 -0.82
N ALA A 223 15.25 -4.18 -2.01
CA ALA A 223 15.99 -3.94 -3.24
C ALA A 223 15.70 -2.58 -3.88
N ALA A 224 14.59 -1.94 -3.49
CA ALA A 224 14.12 -0.70 -4.10
C ALA A 224 14.89 0.53 -3.60
N PRO A 225 15.08 1.57 -4.45
CA PRO A 225 15.60 2.86 -4.01
C PRO A 225 14.73 3.48 -2.91
N GLU A 226 15.36 3.88 -1.81
CA GLU A 226 14.70 4.62 -0.72
C GLU A 226 14.68 6.14 -0.98
N PRO A 227 13.68 6.84 -0.44
CA PRO A 227 12.54 6.35 0.34
C PRO A 227 11.53 5.60 -0.54
N SER A 228 11.07 4.44 -0.09
CA SER A 228 10.16 3.57 -0.84
C SER A 228 8.73 3.62 -0.29
N LEU A 229 7.75 3.47 -1.17
CA LEU A 229 6.33 3.35 -0.83
C LEU A 229 5.77 2.07 -1.44
N LEU A 230 5.19 1.19 -0.63
CA LEU A 230 4.43 0.02 -1.07
C LEU A 230 2.94 0.28 -0.93
N LEU A 231 2.18 0.05 -2.00
CA LEU A 231 0.72 0.02 -1.97
C LEU A 231 0.24 -1.40 -2.19
N ALA A 232 -0.53 -1.91 -1.24
CA ALA A 232 -1.05 -3.28 -1.24
C ALA A 232 -2.36 -3.36 -0.48
N GLY A 233 -3.05 -4.49 -0.59
CA GLY A 233 -4.22 -4.77 0.24
C GLY A 233 -3.86 -4.73 1.74
N ALA A 234 -4.79 -4.27 2.56
CA ALA A 234 -4.55 -4.04 3.99
C ALA A 234 -4.01 -5.28 4.73
N PHE A 235 -4.42 -6.47 4.33
CA PHE A 235 -3.94 -7.71 4.96
C PHE A 235 -2.43 -7.93 4.75
N HIS A 236 -1.87 -7.54 3.61
CA HIS A 236 -0.44 -7.68 3.31
C HIS A 236 0.44 -6.74 4.11
N VAL A 237 -0.07 -5.57 4.50
CA VAL A 237 0.73 -4.56 5.22
C VAL A 237 0.61 -4.65 6.74
N ARG A 238 -0.28 -5.48 7.28
CA ARG A 238 -0.46 -5.64 8.73
C ARG A 238 0.84 -6.06 9.42
N ARG A 239 1.17 -5.35 10.49
CA ARG A 239 2.44 -5.53 11.21
C ARG A 239 2.56 -6.92 11.83
N GLU A 240 1.45 -7.48 12.29
CA GLU A 240 1.41 -8.77 13.01
C GLU A 240 1.20 -9.97 12.10
N LEU A 241 0.92 -9.78 10.79
CA LEU A 241 0.63 -10.89 9.88
C LEU A 241 1.37 -10.82 8.53
N GLY A 242 1.68 -9.62 8.02
CA GLY A 242 2.08 -9.39 6.63
C GLY A 242 3.56 -9.05 6.43
N VAL A 243 3.83 -8.22 5.43
CA VAL A 243 5.15 -7.77 4.99
C VAL A 243 6.09 -7.35 6.13
N PRO A 244 5.65 -6.64 7.19
CA PRO A 244 6.55 -6.25 8.27
C PRO A 244 7.20 -7.42 9.01
N LEU A 245 6.51 -8.57 9.15
CA LEU A 245 7.12 -9.76 9.76
C LEU A 245 8.23 -10.33 8.86
N HIS A 246 8.05 -10.30 7.54
CA HIS A 246 9.08 -10.72 6.60
C HIS A 246 10.27 -9.77 6.58
N LEU A 247 10.04 -8.45 6.73
CA LEU A 247 11.13 -7.48 6.95
C LEU A 247 11.90 -7.77 8.24
N GLN A 248 11.19 -8.17 9.31
CA GLN A 248 11.82 -8.59 10.57
C GLN A 248 12.70 -9.84 10.38
N ASP A 249 12.20 -10.85 9.67
CA ASP A 249 12.98 -12.06 9.34
C ASP A 249 14.22 -11.74 8.49
N LEU A 250 14.13 -10.70 7.66
CA LEU A 250 15.23 -10.16 6.85
C LEU A 250 16.13 -9.15 7.61
N ARG A 251 15.87 -8.93 8.92
CA ARG A 251 16.59 -7.99 9.80
C ARG A 251 16.54 -6.53 9.31
N ALA A 252 15.39 -6.12 8.74
CA ALA A 252 15.18 -4.81 8.15
C ALA A 252 13.83 -4.16 8.56
N ALA A 253 13.24 -4.57 9.69
CA ALA A 253 11.94 -4.05 10.15
C ALA A 253 12.01 -2.61 10.69
N GLU A 254 13.19 -2.16 11.09
CA GLU A 254 13.38 -0.82 11.63
C GLU A 254 13.05 0.25 10.57
N ASP A 255 12.55 1.39 11.02
CA ASP A 255 12.24 2.55 10.17
C ASP A 255 11.14 2.34 9.11
N THR A 256 10.32 1.31 9.25
CA THR A 256 9.12 1.10 8.43
C THR A 256 7.89 1.69 9.12
N ARG A 257 7.06 2.44 8.37
CA ARG A 257 5.75 2.93 8.83
C ARG A 257 4.63 2.28 8.03
N VAL A 258 3.60 1.90 8.77
CA VAL A 258 2.39 1.28 8.20
C VAL A 258 1.21 2.20 8.41
N LEU A 259 0.53 2.55 7.33
CA LEU A 259 -0.77 3.23 7.31
C LEU A 259 -1.80 2.26 6.74
N ILE A 260 -2.89 2.04 7.45
CA ILE A 260 -4.06 1.35 6.94
C ILE A 260 -5.14 2.37 6.60
N LEU A 261 -5.65 2.34 5.37
CA LEU A 261 -6.88 2.98 4.99
C LEU A 261 -8.02 2.03 5.34
N ALA A 262 -8.94 2.47 6.19
CA ALA A 262 -10.01 1.63 6.72
C ALA A 262 -11.38 2.30 6.52
N GLU A 263 -12.39 1.51 6.25
CA GLU A 263 -13.76 2.02 6.21
C GLU A 263 -14.25 2.31 7.64
N VAL A 264 -15.04 3.37 7.79
CA VAL A 264 -15.66 3.71 9.09
C VAL A 264 -16.42 2.53 9.66
N GLY A 265 -16.37 2.38 11.00
CA GLY A 265 -16.96 1.25 11.70
C GLY A 265 -16.09 -0.03 11.69
N SER A 266 -15.02 -0.07 10.90
CA SER A 266 -14.05 -1.17 10.95
C SER A 266 -13.12 -1.01 12.15
N GLN A 267 -12.85 -2.11 12.85
CA GLN A 267 -11.86 -2.12 13.92
C GLN A 267 -10.47 -2.42 13.37
N VAL A 268 -9.53 -1.51 13.57
CA VAL A 268 -8.12 -1.72 13.27
C VAL A 268 -7.38 -1.87 14.60
N ALA A 269 -6.82 -3.04 14.84
CA ALA A 269 -6.12 -3.33 16.08
C ALA A 269 -4.82 -2.51 16.20
N MET A 270 -4.44 -2.18 17.43
CA MET A 270 -3.25 -1.36 17.71
C MET A 270 -1.95 -1.98 17.17
N GLU A 271 -1.87 -3.29 17.14
CA GLU A 271 -0.74 -4.06 16.62
C GLU A 271 -0.68 -4.11 15.09
N SER A 272 -1.78 -3.76 14.39
CA SER A 272 -1.87 -3.95 12.93
C SER A 272 -1.12 -2.86 12.13
N ALA A 273 -1.02 -1.63 12.66
CA ALA A 273 -0.38 -0.52 11.94
C ALA A 273 0.14 0.55 12.91
N ASP A 274 0.88 1.53 12.36
CA ASP A 274 1.22 2.75 13.10
C ASP A 274 0.07 3.75 13.06
N TYR A 275 -0.60 3.83 11.89
CA TYR A 275 -1.66 4.80 11.63
C TYR A 275 -2.84 4.14 10.94
N VAL A 276 -4.03 4.66 11.21
CA VAL A 276 -5.24 4.38 10.44
C VAL A 276 -5.85 5.70 9.95
N TRP A 277 -6.37 5.68 8.72
CA TRP A 277 -7.16 6.79 8.16
C TRP A 277 -8.51 6.25 7.74
N TYR A 278 -9.57 6.76 8.38
CA TYR A 278 -10.93 6.30 8.14
C TYR A 278 -11.59 6.99 6.95
N THR A 279 -12.16 6.21 6.06
CA THR A 279 -12.88 6.63 4.85
C THR A 279 -14.34 6.21 4.92
N PRO A 280 -15.21 6.73 4.05
CA PRO A 280 -16.53 6.15 3.87
C PRO A 280 -16.44 4.68 3.43
N ALA A 281 -17.52 3.94 3.62
CA ALA A 281 -17.59 2.53 3.28
C ALA A 281 -18.28 2.29 1.92
N GLN A 282 -17.90 1.19 1.26
CA GLN A 282 -18.65 0.63 0.15
C GLN A 282 -19.84 -0.15 0.69
N PRO A 283 -20.95 -0.23 -0.06
CA PRO A 283 -22.05 -1.13 0.28
C PRO A 283 -21.54 -2.54 0.48
N GLU A 284 -22.06 -3.19 1.52
CA GLU A 284 -21.67 -4.57 1.80
C GLU A 284 -22.02 -5.47 0.61
N GLN A 285 -21.00 -6.15 0.09
CA GLN A 285 -21.15 -7.09 -1.01
C GLN A 285 -21.04 -8.52 -0.49
N ASP A 286 -22.04 -9.36 -0.80
CA ASP A 286 -21.95 -10.79 -0.54
C ASP A 286 -21.04 -11.45 -1.60
N TYR A 287 -19.74 -11.38 -1.39
CA TYR A 287 -18.76 -12.06 -2.24
C TYR A 287 -18.95 -13.59 -2.25
N CYS A 288 -19.61 -14.10 -1.23
CA CYS A 288 -19.87 -15.52 -1.07
C CYS A 288 -21.05 -16.02 -1.93
N ALA A 289 -21.93 -15.11 -2.38
CA ALA A 289 -23.10 -15.49 -3.18
C ALA A 289 -22.71 -16.25 -4.46
N LYS A 290 -21.57 -15.92 -5.07
CA LYS A 290 -21.06 -16.58 -6.28
C LYS A 290 -20.35 -17.91 -6.02
N LEU A 291 -20.02 -18.20 -4.76
CA LEU A 291 -19.30 -19.41 -4.35
C LEU A 291 -20.22 -20.46 -3.75
N ARG A 292 -21.46 -20.08 -3.40
CA ARG A 292 -22.48 -21.01 -2.92
C ARG A 292 -23.07 -21.75 -4.11
N PRO A 293 -23.25 -23.09 -4.01
CA PRO A 293 -23.85 -23.91 -5.07
C PRO A 293 -25.29 -23.53 -5.35
#